data_73603d8bc7efbeb94685e070859c1159
#
_entry.id   73603d8bc7efbeb94685e070859c1159
#
_cell.length_a   1.000
_cell.length_b   1.000
_cell.length_c   1.000
_cell.angle_alpha   90.00
_cell.angle_beta   90.00
_cell.angle_gamma   90.00
#
_symmetry.space_group_name_H-M   'P 1'
#
loop_
_entity.id
_entity.type
_entity.pdbx_description
1 polymer ?
#
loop_
_entity_poly.entity_id
_entity_poly.type
_entity_poly.pdbx_seq_one_letter_code
_entity_poly.pdbx_strand_id
1 'polypeptide(L)'
;MNGRTLCAIVTFALSPHCFAQDKDGKKPVDITPQIHGTLRGKYEYQPNDKAGRFEVRTARVSINGNLSEIISYKAEIDLCDEGEIKMLDAYARIKPATGLQFTIGQERVPFTIDAHRSPHQQYFANRSFIAKQVGNVRDVGAEVSYKCHPGFPFVIRAGLFNGSGLTNQKDFWTNNINFSAKAEMYPLPDWNVTLSVQKIRPDNINVMMYDAGTFYHHQGFHIEAEYLFKHYAHNSFKNVHAFNSFASYNIPLKRTLFQSISPLLRYDFMTDHSDGKRYLEGEEDTQGELIINDYQRHRITGGLTFSFNKPFVSDIRLNYEKYFYQADGIPKVSEKDKIVVEVMLRF
;
A
#
# COMPACT_ATOMS: atom_id res chain seq x y z
N MET A 1 -13.66 49.41 8.21
CA MET A 1 -14.16 48.46 7.17
C MET A 1 -13.84 47.07 7.66
N ASN A 2 -14.88 46.37 8.17
CA ASN A 2 -14.73 45.08 8.85
C ASN A 2 -14.92 43.96 7.84
N GLY A 3 -13.83 43.22 7.51
CA GLY A 3 -13.90 41.98 6.76
C GLY A 3 -14.19 40.79 7.67
N ARG A 4 -15.43 40.33 7.68
CA ARG A 4 -15.80 39.07 8.33
C ARG A 4 -15.54 37.90 7.36
N THR A 5 -14.53 37.09 7.66
CA THR A 5 -14.30 35.82 6.99
C THR A 5 -15.39 34.84 7.43
N LEU A 6 -16.21 34.42 6.47
CA LEU A 6 -17.29 33.45 6.68
C LEU A 6 -16.66 32.05 6.65
N CYS A 7 -16.57 31.40 7.81
CA CYS A 7 -16.26 29.98 7.91
C CYS A 7 -17.54 29.21 7.62
N ALA A 8 -17.68 28.65 6.42
CA ALA A 8 -18.80 27.78 6.06
C ALA A 8 -18.61 26.39 6.69
N ILE A 9 -19.27 26.16 7.83
CA ILE A 9 -19.43 24.82 8.39
C ILE A 9 -20.50 24.12 7.54
N VAL A 10 -20.08 23.16 6.72
CA VAL A 10 -21.00 22.29 5.98
C VAL A 10 -21.58 21.28 6.97
N THR A 11 -22.72 21.59 7.52
CA THR A 11 -23.50 20.66 8.34
C THR A 11 -24.30 19.77 7.40
N PHE A 12 -23.86 18.52 7.22
CA PHE A 12 -24.68 17.50 6.57
C PHE A 12 -25.84 17.15 7.49
N ALA A 13 -27.01 17.68 7.22
CA ALA A 13 -28.26 17.23 7.83
C ALA A 13 -28.58 15.82 7.30
N LEU A 14 -28.35 14.80 8.10
CA LEU A 14 -28.83 13.45 7.84
C LEU A 14 -30.35 13.46 7.99
N SER A 15 -31.07 13.41 6.89
CA SER A 15 -32.52 13.20 6.90
C SER A 15 -32.83 11.80 7.45
N PRO A 16 -33.82 11.64 8.35
CA PRO A 16 -34.23 10.31 8.79
C PRO A 16 -34.86 9.57 7.60
N HIS A 17 -34.18 8.53 7.14
CA HIS A 17 -34.70 7.68 6.08
C HIS A 17 -35.81 6.80 6.64
N CYS A 18 -36.98 6.83 6.01
CA CYS A 18 -38.05 5.86 6.21
C CYS A 18 -37.52 4.45 5.94
N PHE A 19 -37.46 3.63 6.97
CA PHE A 19 -37.22 2.19 6.81
C PHE A 19 -38.45 1.55 6.17
N ALA A 20 -38.33 1.12 4.94
CA ALA A 20 -39.27 0.18 4.35
C ALA A 20 -39.05 -1.18 5.01
N GLN A 21 -40.06 -1.66 5.73
CA GLN A 21 -40.07 -3.03 6.26
C GLN A 21 -40.15 -4.01 5.09
N ASP A 22 -39.09 -4.75 4.87
CA ASP A 22 -39.09 -5.86 3.92
C ASP A 22 -39.87 -7.03 4.51
N LYS A 23 -40.78 -7.62 3.72
CA LYS A 23 -41.75 -8.63 4.19
C LYS A 23 -41.14 -10.01 4.46
N ASP A 24 -39.83 -10.19 4.27
CA ASP A 24 -39.16 -11.51 4.32
C ASP A 24 -38.41 -11.81 5.63
N GLY A 25 -38.59 -11.03 6.67
CA GLY A 25 -37.98 -11.31 7.99
C GLY A 25 -36.44 -11.22 8.04
N LYS A 26 -35.79 -10.77 6.96
CA LYS A 26 -34.36 -10.50 6.93
C LYS A 26 -34.08 -9.19 7.67
N LYS A 27 -33.00 -9.16 8.45
CA LYS A 27 -32.52 -7.91 9.07
C LYS A 27 -32.23 -6.90 7.97
N PRO A 28 -32.72 -5.65 8.10
CA PRO A 28 -32.41 -4.62 7.12
C PRO A 28 -30.91 -4.44 7.00
N VAL A 29 -30.42 -4.24 5.79
CA VAL A 29 -29.00 -3.96 5.54
C VAL A 29 -28.65 -2.64 6.20
N ASP A 30 -27.58 -2.62 6.98
CA ASP A 30 -27.04 -1.38 7.51
C ASP A 30 -26.37 -0.59 6.36
N ILE A 31 -27.04 0.47 5.93
CA ILE A 31 -26.57 1.38 4.88
C ILE A 31 -25.82 2.59 5.45
N THR A 32 -25.60 2.63 6.78
CA THR A 32 -24.90 3.75 7.42
C THR A 32 -23.45 3.81 6.91
N PRO A 33 -23.01 4.95 6.34
CA PRO A 33 -21.64 5.12 5.94
C PRO A 33 -20.68 5.06 7.14
N GLN A 34 -19.61 4.31 7.01
CA GLN A 34 -18.54 4.24 8.00
C GLN A 34 -17.40 5.16 7.57
N ILE A 35 -16.99 6.04 8.46
CA ILE A 35 -15.88 6.98 8.23
C ILE A 35 -14.68 6.51 9.04
N HIS A 36 -13.52 6.46 8.40
CA HIS A 36 -12.25 6.14 9.03
C HIS A 36 -11.21 7.20 8.69
N GLY A 37 -10.34 7.49 9.66
CA GLY A 37 -9.21 8.36 9.45
C GLY A 37 -7.89 7.66 9.78
N THR A 38 -6.82 8.05 9.08
CA THR A 38 -5.45 7.62 9.38
C THR A 38 -4.52 8.81 9.22
N LEU A 39 -3.83 9.18 10.31
CA LEU A 39 -2.82 10.24 10.33
C LEU A 39 -1.45 9.63 10.64
N ARG A 40 -0.43 10.04 9.88
CA ARG A 40 0.97 9.67 10.12
C ARG A 40 1.84 10.92 10.02
N GLY A 41 2.50 11.25 11.10
CA GLY A 41 3.53 12.27 11.17
C GLY A 41 4.86 11.62 11.53
N LYS A 42 5.95 12.05 10.89
CA LYS A 42 7.27 11.53 11.22
C LYS A 42 8.33 12.61 11.29
N TYR A 43 9.37 12.34 12.04
CA TYR A 43 10.64 13.04 12.01
C TYR A 43 11.72 12.07 11.51
N GLU A 44 12.53 12.51 10.57
CA GLU A 44 13.69 11.78 10.04
C GLU A 44 14.96 12.59 10.32
N TYR A 45 16.03 11.91 10.77
CA TYR A 45 17.34 12.50 10.98
C TYR A 45 18.42 11.65 10.30
N GLN A 46 19.22 12.26 9.44
CA GLN A 46 20.37 11.66 8.76
C GLN A 46 21.66 12.02 9.49
N PRO A 47 22.27 11.10 10.26
CA PRO A 47 23.43 11.40 11.11
C PRO A 47 24.66 11.88 10.30
N ASN A 48 24.89 11.29 9.13
CA ASN A 48 26.05 11.61 8.29
C ASN A 48 25.96 13.04 7.72
N ASP A 49 24.78 13.46 7.31
CA ASP A 49 24.54 14.78 6.74
C ASP A 49 24.18 15.83 7.80
N LYS A 50 24.01 15.40 9.07
CA LYS A 50 23.54 16.23 10.20
C LYS A 50 22.25 16.99 9.88
N ALA A 51 21.35 16.39 9.08
CA ALA A 51 20.13 17.00 8.58
C ALA A 51 18.91 16.25 9.09
N GLY A 52 17.86 16.98 9.42
CA GLY A 52 16.59 16.42 9.86
C GLY A 52 15.40 17.12 9.23
N ARG A 53 14.26 16.40 9.17
CA ARG A 53 13.00 16.96 8.66
C ARG A 53 11.80 16.41 9.38
N PHE A 54 10.75 17.23 9.50
CA PHE A 54 9.41 16.78 9.82
C PHE A 54 8.63 16.54 8.53
N GLU A 55 7.76 15.55 8.54
CA GLU A 55 6.92 15.23 7.40
C GLU A 55 5.54 14.75 7.88
N VAL A 56 4.47 15.30 7.31
CA VAL A 56 3.15 14.67 7.36
C VAL A 56 3.11 13.64 6.25
N ARG A 57 3.30 12.37 6.61
CA ARG A 57 3.42 11.29 5.64
C ARG A 57 2.07 10.86 5.05
N THR A 58 1.01 11.01 5.80
CA THR A 58 -0.34 10.57 5.41
C THR A 58 -1.39 11.27 6.27
N ALA A 59 -2.42 11.79 5.63
CA ALA A 59 -3.62 12.31 6.27
C ALA A 59 -4.86 11.78 5.52
N ARG A 60 -5.21 10.50 5.71
CA ARG A 60 -6.27 9.82 4.95
C ARG A 60 -7.61 9.91 5.64
N VAL A 61 -8.63 10.10 4.81
CA VAL A 61 -10.02 9.93 5.18
C VAL A 61 -10.66 8.97 4.20
N SER A 62 -11.40 7.99 4.70
CA SER A 62 -12.18 7.07 3.87
C SER A 62 -13.61 6.97 4.34
N ILE A 63 -14.50 6.77 3.38
CA ILE A 63 -15.90 6.43 3.59
C ILE A 63 -16.20 5.13 2.87
N ASN A 64 -16.83 4.20 3.57
CA ASN A 64 -17.29 2.95 2.99
C ASN A 64 -18.68 2.58 3.53
N GLY A 65 -19.43 1.82 2.78
CA GLY A 65 -20.75 1.38 3.17
C GLY A 65 -21.35 0.36 2.22
N ASN A 66 -22.54 -0.09 2.58
CA ASN A 66 -23.36 -0.97 1.76
C ASN A 66 -24.54 -0.20 1.21
N LEU A 67 -24.90 -0.41 -0.06
CA LEU A 67 -26.17 0.06 -0.64
C LEU A 67 -27.22 -1.04 -0.59
N SER A 68 -26.78 -2.30 -0.58
CA SER A 68 -27.62 -3.48 -0.44
C SER A 68 -26.79 -4.65 0.12
N GLU A 69 -27.36 -5.84 0.29
CA GLU A 69 -26.64 -7.08 0.69
C GLU A 69 -25.50 -7.42 -0.27
N ILE A 70 -25.65 -7.08 -1.54
CA ILE A 70 -24.70 -7.45 -2.60
C ILE A 70 -23.86 -6.28 -3.13
N ILE A 71 -24.23 -5.02 -2.84
CA ILE A 71 -23.53 -3.83 -3.36
C ILE A 71 -22.90 -3.05 -2.22
N SER A 72 -21.60 -2.80 -2.32
CA SER A 72 -20.86 -1.95 -1.41
C SER A 72 -19.98 -0.96 -2.18
N TYR A 73 -19.53 0.08 -1.51
CA TYR A 73 -18.67 1.11 -2.09
C TYR A 73 -17.57 1.54 -1.11
N LYS A 74 -16.54 2.15 -1.65
CA LYS A 74 -15.50 2.85 -0.88
C LYS A 74 -15.00 4.07 -1.65
N ALA A 75 -14.77 5.15 -0.90
CA ALA A 75 -13.96 6.28 -1.36
C ALA A 75 -12.90 6.58 -0.30
N GLU A 76 -11.66 6.85 -0.71
CA GLU A 76 -10.54 7.20 0.17
C GLU A 76 -9.71 8.31 -0.47
N ILE A 77 -9.43 9.35 0.28
CA ILE A 77 -8.58 10.48 -0.13
C ILE A 77 -7.44 10.63 0.87
N ASP A 78 -6.24 10.89 0.38
CA ASP A 78 -5.12 11.33 1.18
C ASP A 78 -4.98 12.85 1.03
N LEU A 79 -5.24 13.58 2.11
CA LEU A 79 -5.18 15.04 2.14
C LEU A 79 -3.75 15.56 2.22
N CYS A 80 -2.79 14.66 2.50
CA CYS A 80 -1.39 15.00 2.54
C CYS A 80 -0.54 13.73 2.33
N ASP A 81 -0.23 13.42 1.07
CA ASP A 81 0.79 12.42 0.71
C ASP A 81 2.04 13.16 0.22
N GLU A 82 2.98 13.40 1.15
CA GLU A 82 4.18 14.22 0.90
C GLU A 82 3.88 15.66 0.42
N GLY A 83 2.77 16.24 0.90
CA GLY A 83 2.34 17.61 0.53
C GLY A 83 1.29 17.66 -0.59
N GLU A 84 0.92 16.55 -1.20
CA GLU A 84 -0.07 16.50 -2.29
C GLU A 84 -1.38 15.84 -1.85
N ILE A 85 -2.49 16.31 -2.41
CA ILE A 85 -3.81 15.69 -2.25
C ILE A 85 -3.99 14.64 -3.34
N LYS A 86 -4.32 13.38 -2.94
CA LYS A 86 -4.50 12.28 -3.87
C LYS A 86 -5.79 11.51 -3.60
N MET A 87 -6.64 11.32 -4.63
CA MET A 87 -7.71 10.34 -4.58
C MET A 87 -7.07 8.95 -4.63
N LEU A 88 -7.33 8.15 -3.60
CA LEU A 88 -6.73 6.82 -3.48
C LEU A 88 -7.66 5.72 -3.98
N ASP A 89 -8.76 5.49 -3.28
CA ASP A 89 -9.74 4.47 -3.66
C ASP A 89 -11.05 5.15 -4.04
N ALA A 90 -11.66 4.71 -5.13
CA ALA A 90 -13.00 5.13 -5.57
C ALA A 90 -13.62 4.00 -6.38
N TYR A 91 -14.35 3.09 -5.72
CA TYR A 91 -14.88 1.90 -6.37
C TYR A 91 -16.27 1.49 -5.88
N ALA A 92 -16.99 0.80 -6.73
CA ALA A 92 -18.16 -0.01 -6.41
C ALA A 92 -17.80 -1.50 -6.43
N ARG A 93 -18.40 -2.28 -5.53
CA ARG A 93 -18.17 -3.72 -5.40
C ARG A 93 -19.48 -4.46 -5.36
N ILE A 94 -19.59 -5.53 -6.15
CA ILE A 94 -20.77 -6.40 -6.26
C ILE A 94 -20.37 -7.80 -5.75
N LYS A 95 -21.19 -8.36 -4.87
CA LYS A 95 -21.01 -9.69 -4.24
C LYS A 95 -22.18 -10.60 -4.65
N PRO A 96 -22.20 -11.16 -5.88
CA PRO A 96 -23.35 -11.92 -6.38
C PRO A 96 -23.52 -13.29 -5.71
N ALA A 97 -22.46 -13.84 -5.12
CA ALA A 97 -22.46 -15.12 -4.42
C ALA A 97 -21.44 -15.13 -3.28
N THR A 98 -21.59 -16.11 -2.37
CA THR A 98 -20.64 -16.29 -1.26
C THR A 98 -19.21 -16.47 -1.77
N GLY A 99 -18.30 -15.65 -1.28
CA GLY A 99 -16.89 -15.66 -1.65
C GLY A 99 -16.56 -14.95 -2.97
N LEU A 100 -17.52 -14.73 -3.88
CA LEU A 100 -17.27 -14.07 -5.17
C LEU A 100 -17.55 -12.58 -5.09
N GLN A 101 -16.63 -11.76 -5.60
CA GLN A 101 -16.73 -10.30 -5.64
C GLN A 101 -16.22 -9.77 -6.97
N PHE A 102 -16.91 -8.76 -7.49
CA PHE A 102 -16.49 -7.96 -8.63
C PHE A 102 -16.33 -6.51 -8.16
N THR A 103 -15.20 -5.90 -8.45
CA THR A 103 -14.92 -4.51 -8.13
C THR A 103 -14.67 -3.75 -9.42
N ILE A 104 -15.17 -2.54 -9.52
CA ILE A 104 -14.90 -1.62 -10.64
C ILE A 104 -14.62 -0.23 -10.09
N GLY A 105 -13.59 0.41 -10.61
CA GLY A 105 -13.16 1.75 -10.20
C GLY A 105 -11.66 1.81 -9.95
N GLN A 106 -11.25 2.77 -9.11
CA GLN A 106 -9.86 2.93 -8.69
C GLN A 106 -9.63 2.21 -7.37
N GLU A 107 -8.73 1.25 -7.36
CA GLU A 107 -8.35 0.50 -6.15
C GLU A 107 -6.87 0.07 -6.17
N ARG A 108 -6.44 -0.56 -5.08
CA ARG A 108 -5.10 -1.16 -5.06
C ARG A 108 -5.05 -2.36 -5.98
N VAL A 109 -4.06 -2.35 -6.87
CA VAL A 109 -3.76 -3.49 -7.73
C VAL A 109 -3.34 -4.69 -6.85
N PRO A 110 -3.90 -5.89 -7.07
CA PRO A 110 -3.61 -7.07 -6.24
C PRO A 110 -2.22 -7.64 -6.56
N PHE A 111 -1.19 -7.04 -5.97
CA PHE A 111 0.21 -7.41 -6.17
C PHE A 111 1.01 -7.25 -4.88
N THR A 112 1.94 -8.16 -4.58
CA THR A 112 2.83 -8.22 -3.41
C THR A 112 2.10 -8.28 -2.05
N ILE A 113 2.84 -8.42 -0.95
CA ILE A 113 2.33 -8.38 0.42
C ILE A 113 2.44 -6.95 0.98
N ASP A 114 3.67 -6.41 1.06
CA ASP A 114 3.90 -5.13 1.76
C ASP A 114 3.28 -3.94 1.02
N ALA A 115 3.31 -3.91 -0.32
CA ALA A 115 2.66 -2.84 -1.09
C ALA A 115 1.13 -2.79 -0.87
N HIS A 116 0.52 -3.96 -0.60
CA HIS A 116 -0.93 -4.07 -0.39
C HIS A 116 -1.37 -3.71 1.05
N ARG A 117 -0.44 -3.52 2.00
CA ARG A 117 -0.76 -3.10 3.37
C ARG A 117 -1.23 -1.66 3.44
N SER A 118 -2.25 -1.44 4.25
CA SER A 118 -2.67 -0.09 4.64
C SER A 118 -1.66 0.54 5.60
N PRO A 119 -1.57 1.89 5.70
CA PRO A 119 -0.59 2.55 6.56
C PRO A 119 -0.61 2.10 8.02
N HIS A 120 -1.80 1.81 8.56
CA HIS A 120 -1.95 1.31 9.93
C HIS A 120 -1.56 -0.16 10.12
N GLN A 121 -1.37 -0.91 9.04
CA GLN A 121 -0.94 -2.32 9.05
C GLN A 121 0.57 -2.47 8.81
N GLN A 122 1.28 -1.38 8.59
CA GLN A 122 2.73 -1.41 8.39
C GLN A 122 3.44 -1.64 9.71
N TYR A 123 4.44 -2.50 9.69
CA TYR A 123 5.30 -2.76 10.85
C TYR A 123 6.36 -1.67 11.05
N PHE A 124 6.89 -1.13 9.95
CA PHE A 124 7.95 -0.12 9.94
C PHE A 124 7.41 1.23 9.49
N ALA A 125 8.08 2.31 9.89
CA ALA A 125 7.75 3.66 9.46
C ALA A 125 7.88 3.83 7.93
N ASN A 126 8.89 3.20 7.33
CA ASN A 126 9.09 3.20 5.88
C ASN A 126 8.84 1.80 5.28
N ARG A 127 8.32 1.75 4.06
CA ARG A 127 8.05 0.51 3.32
C ARG A 127 9.33 -0.23 2.92
N SER A 128 9.21 -1.51 2.57
CA SER A 128 10.26 -2.29 1.91
C SER A 128 10.63 -1.70 0.54
N PHE A 129 11.77 -2.07 -0.02
CA PHE A 129 12.13 -1.69 -1.39
C PHE A 129 11.13 -2.24 -2.41
N ILE A 130 10.68 -3.47 -2.24
CA ILE A 130 9.62 -4.07 -3.07
C ILE A 130 8.41 -3.13 -3.12
N ALA A 131 7.85 -2.77 -1.97
CA ALA A 131 6.64 -1.95 -1.92
C ALA A 131 6.81 -0.53 -2.47
N LYS A 132 8.04 0.03 -2.44
CA LYS A 132 8.32 1.35 -3.01
C LYS A 132 8.43 1.33 -4.54
N GLN A 133 8.88 0.23 -5.12
CA GLN A 133 9.39 0.17 -6.49
C GLN A 133 8.53 -0.66 -7.45
N VAL A 134 7.43 -1.24 -6.99
CA VAL A 134 6.61 -2.14 -7.81
C VAL A 134 5.62 -1.44 -8.76
N GLY A 135 5.83 -0.19 -9.10
CA GLY A 135 4.95 0.53 -10.03
C GLY A 135 3.68 1.06 -9.37
N ASN A 136 2.59 1.15 -10.11
CA ASN A 136 1.34 1.72 -9.64
C ASN A 136 0.70 0.82 -8.58
N VAL A 137 0.77 1.25 -7.32
CA VAL A 137 0.09 0.54 -6.21
C VAL A 137 -1.44 0.65 -6.35
N ARG A 138 -1.94 1.69 -7.03
CA ARG A 138 -3.36 1.90 -7.36
C ARG A 138 -3.53 2.27 -8.80
N ASP A 139 -4.62 1.77 -9.38
CA ASP A 139 -4.97 2.03 -10.76
C ASP A 139 -6.49 1.91 -10.96
N VAL A 140 -6.99 2.39 -12.07
CA VAL A 140 -8.39 2.27 -12.48
C VAL A 140 -8.58 1.02 -13.29
N GLY A 141 -9.58 0.21 -12.92
CA GLY A 141 -9.82 -1.05 -13.59
C GLY A 141 -11.00 -1.83 -13.04
N ALA A 142 -10.97 -3.12 -13.31
CA ALA A 142 -11.93 -4.08 -12.78
C ALA A 142 -11.20 -5.30 -12.22
N GLU A 143 -11.61 -5.74 -11.03
CA GLU A 143 -11.08 -6.90 -10.32
C GLU A 143 -12.18 -7.92 -10.06
N VAL A 144 -11.88 -9.20 -10.21
CA VAL A 144 -12.64 -10.31 -9.65
C VAL A 144 -11.85 -10.93 -8.52
N SER A 145 -12.50 -11.21 -7.39
CA SER A 145 -11.92 -11.96 -6.30
C SER A 145 -12.81 -13.11 -5.86
N TYR A 146 -12.17 -14.21 -5.51
CA TYR A 146 -12.84 -15.37 -4.96
C TYR A 146 -12.16 -15.82 -3.67
N LYS A 147 -12.96 -15.96 -2.61
CA LYS A 147 -12.51 -16.38 -1.29
C LYS A 147 -13.17 -17.72 -0.93
N CYS A 148 -12.36 -18.75 -0.73
CA CYS A 148 -12.78 -20.06 -0.26
C CYS A 148 -12.43 -20.23 1.23
N HIS A 149 -13.34 -20.81 2.01
CA HIS A 149 -13.15 -20.99 3.44
C HIS A 149 -13.15 -22.45 3.91
N PRO A 150 -14.00 -23.35 3.41
CA PRO A 150 -14.00 -24.72 3.91
C PRO A 150 -12.81 -25.53 3.36
N GLY A 151 -12.15 -26.24 4.23
CA GLY A 151 -11.03 -27.13 3.91
C GLY A 151 -9.70 -26.38 3.84
N PHE A 152 -9.29 -25.98 2.66
CA PHE A 152 -8.05 -25.20 2.41
C PHE A 152 -8.40 -23.73 2.15
N PRO A 153 -8.18 -22.81 3.12
CA PRO A 153 -8.52 -21.41 2.93
C PRO A 153 -7.60 -20.74 1.92
N PHE A 154 -8.20 -20.08 0.92
CA PHE A 154 -7.45 -19.28 -0.04
C PHE A 154 -8.26 -18.09 -0.54
N VAL A 155 -7.56 -17.09 -1.06
CA VAL A 155 -8.13 -15.94 -1.77
C VAL A 155 -7.39 -15.79 -3.09
N ILE A 156 -8.13 -15.74 -4.20
CA ILE A 156 -7.59 -15.41 -5.53
C ILE A 156 -8.20 -14.09 -5.96
N ARG A 157 -7.36 -13.20 -6.49
CA ARG A 157 -7.75 -11.93 -7.09
C ARG A 157 -7.12 -11.82 -8.46
N ALA A 158 -7.87 -11.33 -9.44
CA ALA A 158 -7.35 -11.04 -10.77
C ALA A 158 -8.05 -9.81 -11.32
N GLY A 159 -7.31 -8.92 -11.96
CA GLY A 159 -7.86 -7.68 -12.48
C GLY A 159 -7.17 -7.18 -13.73
N LEU A 160 -7.90 -6.35 -14.47
CA LEU A 160 -7.45 -5.60 -15.63
C LEU A 160 -7.48 -4.12 -15.29
N PHE A 161 -6.43 -3.39 -15.65
CA PHE A 161 -6.19 -2.02 -15.23
C PHE A 161 -5.70 -1.17 -16.39
N ASN A 162 -6.05 0.11 -16.38
CA ASN A 162 -5.66 1.04 -17.44
C ASN A 162 -4.15 1.28 -17.53
N GLY A 163 -3.46 1.39 -16.37
CA GLY A 163 -2.08 1.88 -16.30
C GLY A 163 -1.98 3.39 -16.13
N SER A 164 -3.13 4.08 -15.96
CA SER A 164 -3.19 5.53 -15.77
C SER A 164 -2.71 5.98 -14.38
N GLY A 165 -2.67 5.06 -13.41
CA GLY A 165 -2.36 5.40 -12.03
C GLY A 165 -3.46 6.23 -11.38
N LEU A 166 -3.08 7.14 -10.46
CA LEU A 166 -4.01 7.91 -9.64
C LEU A 166 -4.62 9.13 -10.35
N THR A 167 -3.93 9.74 -11.29
CA THR A 167 -4.25 11.10 -11.76
C THR A 167 -4.55 11.23 -13.24
N ASN A 168 -3.95 10.42 -14.09
CA ASN A 168 -4.02 10.56 -15.55
C ASN A 168 -5.20 9.76 -16.14
N GLN A 169 -6.42 10.00 -15.66
CA GLN A 169 -7.60 9.22 -16.09
C GLN A 169 -8.34 9.88 -17.25
N LYS A 170 -8.35 11.24 -17.29
CA LYS A 170 -9.06 11.97 -18.35
C LYS A 170 -8.40 11.73 -19.70
N ASP A 171 -9.21 11.32 -20.68
CA ASP A 171 -8.78 11.06 -22.06
C ASP A 171 -7.66 9.99 -22.18
N PHE A 172 -7.51 9.14 -21.15
CA PHE A 172 -6.53 8.04 -21.16
C PHE A 172 -7.08 6.84 -21.95
N TRP A 173 -6.83 6.83 -23.23
CA TRP A 173 -7.16 5.69 -24.11
C TRP A 173 -5.94 4.80 -24.28
N THR A 174 -6.08 3.50 -24.07
CA THR A 174 -5.00 2.54 -24.22
C THR A 174 -5.44 1.30 -24.98
N ASN A 175 -4.59 0.82 -25.87
CA ASN A 175 -4.71 -0.49 -26.52
C ASN A 175 -3.90 -1.57 -25.78
N ASN A 176 -3.31 -1.25 -24.65
CA ASN A 176 -2.41 -2.12 -23.88
C ASN A 176 -2.78 -2.12 -22.39
N ILE A 177 -3.80 -2.89 -22.08
CA ILE A 177 -4.30 -3.03 -20.71
C ILE A 177 -3.27 -3.76 -19.83
N ASN A 178 -3.04 -3.25 -18.63
CA ASN A 178 -2.29 -3.92 -17.59
C ASN A 178 -3.13 -5.02 -16.95
N PHE A 179 -2.49 -6.03 -16.40
CA PHE A 179 -3.17 -7.03 -15.59
C PHE A 179 -2.38 -7.35 -14.32
N SER A 180 -3.10 -7.83 -13.32
CA SER A 180 -2.50 -8.39 -12.12
C SER A 180 -3.31 -9.58 -11.63
N ALA A 181 -2.63 -10.56 -11.05
CA ALA A 181 -3.26 -11.67 -10.35
C ALA A 181 -2.47 -11.99 -9.07
N LYS A 182 -3.19 -12.31 -8.00
CA LYS A 182 -2.64 -12.63 -6.69
C LYS A 182 -3.41 -13.80 -6.06
N ALA A 183 -2.68 -14.79 -5.56
CA ALA A 183 -3.21 -15.90 -4.78
C ALA A 183 -2.63 -15.86 -3.36
N GLU A 184 -3.49 -15.85 -2.36
CA GLU A 184 -3.15 -15.91 -0.95
C GLU A 184 -3.68 -17.22 -0.40
N MET A 185 -2.81 -18.10 0.10
CA MET A 185 -3.13 -19.43 0.61
C MET A 185 -2.77 -19.53 2.08
N TYR A 186 -3.55 -20.27 2.84
CA TYR A 186 -3.35 -20.49 4.28
C TYR A 186 -3.27 -21.98 4.57
N PRO A 187 -2.08 -22.60 4.33
CA PRO A 187 -1.88 -24.03 4.58
C PRO A 187 -2.09 -24.42 6.05
N LEU A 188 -1.76 -23.52 6.96
CA LEU A 188 -2.03 -23.59 8.39
C LEU A 188 -2.69 -22.30 8.87
N PRO A 189 -3.41 -22.29 10.00
CA PRO A 189 -4.11 -21.09 10.49
C PRO A 189 -3.23 -19.85 10.61
N ASP A 190 -1.97 -20.00 10.99
CA ASP A 190 -1.03 -18.91 11.26
C ASP A 190 -0.02 -18.70 10.13
N TRP A 191 -0.09 -19.48 9.05
CA TRP A 191 0.85 -19.44 7.94
C TRP A 191 0.18 -19.03 6.62
N ASN A 192 0.71 -18.01 5.99
CA ASN A 192 0.31 -17.53 4.67
C ASN A 192 1.41 -17.82 3.63
N VAL A 193 0.98 -18.19 2.43
CA VAL A 193 1.82 -18.20 1.22
C VAL A 193 1.12 -17.36 0.16
N THR A 194 1.82 -16.40 -0.40
CA THR A 194 1.30 -15.48 -1.42
C THR A 194 2.13 -15.60 -2.69
N LEU A 195 1.44 -15.72 -3.82
CA LEU A 195 2.03 -15.65 -5.16
C LEU A 195 1.32 -14.57 -5.95
N SER A 196 2.06 -13.74 -6.68
CA SER A 196 1.44 -12.72 -7.50
C SER A 196 2.22 -12.46 -8.79
N VAL A 197 1.49 -11.99 -9.81
CA VAL A 197 2.04 -11.59 -11.10
C VAL A 197 1.38 -10.29 -11.53
N GLN A 198 2.17 -9.39 -12.13
CA GLN A 198 1.69 -8.13 -12.67
C GLN A 198 2.40 -7.79 -13.96
N LYS A 199 1.62 -7.33 -14.95
CA LYS A 199 2.13 -6.67 -16.15
C LYS A 199 1.80 -5.19 -16.06
N ILE A 200 2.83 -4.34 -16.28
CA ILE A 200 2.68 -2.89 -16.47
C ILE A 200 3.35 -2.47 -17.77
N ARG A 201 3.04 -1.28 -18.26
CA ARG A 201 3.66 -0.71 -19.47
C ARG A 201 4.00 0.77 -19.28
N PRO A 202 5.02 1.08 -18.44
CA PRO A 202 5.53 2.45 -18.37
C PRO A 202 6.28 2.79 -19.67
N ASP A 203 6.11 4.00 -20.17
CA ASP A 203 6.81 4.56 -21.35
C ASP A 203 6.94 3.58 -22.53
N ASN A 204 5.86 2.85 -22.84
CA ASN A 204 5.77 1.87 -23.91
C ASN A 204 6.65 0.61 -23.75
N ILE A 205 7.22 0.36 -22.58
CA ILE A 205 7.96 -0.85 -22.26
C ILE A 205 7.09 -1.81 -21.48
N ASN A 206 6.89 -3.02 -22.01
CA ASN A 206 6.22 -4.07 -21.24
C ASN A 206 7.15 -4.58 -20.13
N VAL A 207 6.65 -4.56 -18.90
CA VAL A 207 7.36 -5.07 -17.74
C VAL A 207 6.51 -6.14 -17.09
N MET A 208 7.09 -7.34 -16.93
CA MET A 208 6.50 -8.44 -16.18
C MET A 208 7.14 -8.52 -14.81
N MET A 209 6.31 -8.63 -13.78
CA MET A 209 6.75 -8.79 -12.40
C MET A 209 6.12 -10.04 -11.80
N TYR A 210 6.92 -10.80 -11.08
CA TYR A 210 6.52 -12.01 -10.37
C TYR A 210 6.94 -11.86 -8.92
N ASP A 211 6.06 -12.19 -8.03
CA ASP A 211 6.30 -12.04 -6.60
C ASP A 211 5.88 -13.30 -5.86
N ALA A 212 6.70 -13.70 -4.90
CA ALA A 212 6.42 -14.80 -3.98
C ALA A 212 6.75 -14.36 -2.56
N GLY A 213 5.77 -14.48 -1.68
CA GLY A 213 5.92 -14.09 -0.30
C GLY A 213 5.27 -15.07 0.66
N THR A 214 5.69 -15.01 1.91
CA THR A 214 5.15 -15.84 2.98
C THR A 214 5.27 -15.12 4.30
N PHE A 215 4.31 -15.35 5.19
CA PHE A 215 4.46 -14.96 6.59
C PHE A 215 3.91 -16.02 7.52
N TYR A 216 4.48 -16.07 8.71
CA TYR A 216 4.03 -16.88 9.82
C TYR A 216 3.82 -16.00 11.06
N HIS A 217 2.68 -16.18 11.71
CA HIS A 217 2.32 -15.43 12.91
C HIS A 217 1.91 -16.40 14.03
N HIS A 218 2.63 -16.41 15.15
CA HIS A 218 2.30 -17.29 16.27
C HIS A 218 2.71 -16.67 17.61
N GLN A 219 1.77 -16.62 18.56
CA GLN A 219 2.00 -16.15 19.95
C GLN A 219 2.75 -14.81 20.06
N GLY A 220 2.38 -13.85 19.19
CA GLY A 220 3.03 -12.53 19.15
C GLY A 220 4.29 -12.46 18.30
N PHE A 221 4.85 -13.58 17.89
CA PHE A 221 5.95 -13.64 16.91
C PHE A 221 5.39 -13.51 15.49
N HIS A 222 6.01 -12.69 14.67
CA HIS A 222 5.71 -12.56 13.25
C HIS A 222 7.01 -12.57 12.46
N ILE A 223 7.08 -13.43 11.46
CA ILE A 223 8.17 -13.46 10.48
C ILE A 223 7.57 -13.39 9.08
N GLU A 224 8.22 -12.67 8.19
CA GLU A 224 7.79 -12.51 6.81
C GLU A 224 9.00 -12.47 5.88
N ALA A 225 8.83 -13.02 4.69
CA ALA A 225 9.79 -12.93 3.60
C ALA A 225 9.03 -12.76 2.27
N GLU A 226 9.57 -11.94 1.38
CA GLU A 226 9.00 -11.61 0.08
C GLU A 226 10.13 -11.45 -0.95
N TYR A 227 9.95 -12.01 -2.12
CA TYR A 227 10.89 -11.93 -3.23
C TYR A 227 10.18 -11.49 -4.50
N LEU A 228 10.73 -10.48 -5.16
CA LEU A 228 10.25 -9.93 -6.42
C LEU A 228 11.28 -10.16 -7.53
N PHE A 229 10.80 -10.66 -8.67
CA PHE A 229 11.51 -10.71 -9.94
C PHE A 229 10.82 -9.80 -10.96
N LYS A 230 11.58 -8.88 -11.61
CA LYS A 230 11.07 -7.96 -12.61
C LYS A 230 11.85 -8.12 -13.90
N HIS A 231 11.15 -8.31 -15.00
CA HIS A 231 11.69 -8.52 -16.35
C HIS A 231 11.15 -7.45 -17.31
N TYR A 232 12.04 -6.83 -18.06
CA TYR A 232 11.71 -5.85 -19.11
C TYR A 232 11.69 -6.54 -20.47
N ALA A 233 10.63 -6.29 -21.26
CA ALA A 233 10.50 -6.84 -22.60
C ALA A 233 11.69 -6.45 -23.48
N HIS A 234 12.05 -7.37 -24.38
CA HIS A 234 13.18 -7.20 -25.31
C HIS A 234 14.54 -6.99 -24.65
N ASN A 235 14.69 -7.38 -23.36
CA ASN A 235 15.90 -7.16 -22.56
C ASN A 235 16.37 -5.70 -22.57
N SER A 236 15.42 -4.75 -22.67
CA SER A 236 15.70 -3.31 -22.70
C SER A 236 16.33 -2.78 -21.41
N PHE A 237 16.30 -3.56 -20.34
CA PHE A 237 17.02 -3.36 -19.10
C PHE A 237 17.32 -4.73 -18.47
N LYS A 238 18.35 -4.81 -17.61
CA LYS A 238 18.67 -6.04 -16.88
C LYS A 238 17.53 -6.43 -15.93
N ASN A 239 17.38 -7.71 -15.66
CA ASN A 239 16.41 -8.22 -14.71
C ASN A 239 16.66 -7.64 -13.31
N VAL A 240 15.57 -7.34 -12.59
CA VAL A 240 15.62 -6.82 -11.24
C VAL A 240 15.23 -7.91 -10.27
N HIS A 241 16.01 -8.06 -9.23
CA HIS A 241 15.77 -8.95 -8.11
C HIS A 241 15.64 -8.10 -6.84
N ALA A 242 14.58 -8.31 -6.09
CA ALA A 242 14.40 -7.67 -4.79
C ALA A 242 13.99 -8.70 -3.76
N PHE A 243 14.46 -8.50 -2.54
CA PHE A 243 14.15 -9.37 -1.40
C PHE A 243 13.88 -8.51 -0.17
N ASN A 244 12.87 -8.90 0.59
CA ASN A 244 12.53 -8.32 1.88
C ASN A 244 12.30 -9.45 2.87
N SER A 245 12.85 -9.34 4.06
CA SER A 245 12.53 -10.25 5.17
C SER A 245 12.57 -9.50 6.48
N PHE A 246 11.60 -9.77 7.36
CA PHE A 246 11.62 -9.19 8.69
C PHE A 246 11.03 -10.13 9.75
N ALA A 247 11.42 -9.87 10.99
CA ALA A 247 10.83 -10.48 12.17
C ALA A 247 10.39 -9.40 13.16
N SER A 248 9.34 -9.68 13.90
CA SER A 248 8.82 -8.83 14.97
C SER A 248 8.27 -9.71 16.09
N TYR A 249 8.39 -9.25 17.33
CA TYR A 249 7.82 -9.94 18.47
C TYR A 249 7.02 -8.97 19.36
N ASN A 250 5.72 -9.21 19.50
CA ASN A 250 4.84 -8.39 20.31
C ASN A 250 4.91 -8.81 21.79
N ILE A 251 5.39 -7.92 22.63
CA ILE A 251 5.50 -8.09 24.09
C ILE A 251 4.35 -7.32 24.74
N PRO A 252 3.30 -8.00 25.26
CA PRO A 252 2.19 -7.33 25.91
C PRO A 252 2.64 -6.70 27.23
N LEU A 253 2.22 -5.47 27.48
CA LEU A 253 2.48 -4.74 28.71
C LEU A 253 1.21 -4.71 29.58
N LYS A 254 1.42 -4.75 30.90
CA LYS A 254 0.34 -4.65 31.88
C LYS A 254 0.44 -3.33 32.64
N ARG A 255 -0.71 -2.65 32.82
CA ARG A 255 -0.85 -1.44 33.65
C ARG A 255 0.06 -0.27 33.25
N THR A 256 0.29 -0.09 31.94
CA THR A 256 1.03 1.03 31.38
C THR A 256 0.17 1.79 30.38
N LEU A 257 0.70 2.94 29.89
CA LEU A 257 0.09 3.70 28.80
C LEU A 257 0.06 2.90 27.51
N PHE A 258 1.06 2.02 27.29
CA PHE A 258 1.19 1.19 26.12
C PHE A 258 0.60 -0.20 26.35
N GLN A 259 -0.12 -0.71 25.36
CA GLN A 259 -0.62 -2.09 25.31
C GLN A 259 0.52 -3.08 25.11
N SER A 260 1.49 -2.70 24.24
CA SER A 260 2.62 -3.58 23.91
C SER A 260 3.83 -2.79 23.41
N ILE A 261 4.98 -3.45 23.44
CA ILE A 261 6.22 -3.04 22.77
C ILE A 261 6.59 -4.17 21.80
N SER A 262 6.92 -3.81 20.55
CA SER A 262 7.34 -4.77 19.55
C SER A 262 8.72 -4.43 19.00
N PRO A 263 9.80 -5.11 19.42
CA PRO A 263 11.08 -5.11 18.72
C PRO A 263 10.91 -5.72 17.33
N LEU A 264 11.64 -5.17 16.35
CA LEU A 264 11.58 -5.60 14.97
C LEU A 264 12.91 -5.39 14.25
N LEU A 265 13.18 -6.28 13.30
CA LEU A 265 14.38 -6.25 12.46
C LEU A 265 14.00 -6.63 11.04
N ARG A 266 14.45 -5.85 10.04
CA ARG A 266 14.22 -6.07 8.62
C ARG A 266 15.51 -6.01 7.83
N TYR A 267 15.61 -6.86 6.83
CA TYR A 267 16.61 -6.81 5.77
C TYR A 267 15.89 -6.62 4.43
N ASP A 268 16.33 -5.63 3.65
CA ASP A 268 15.90 -5.38 2.28
C ASP A 268 17.11 -5.43 1.35
N PHE A 269 16.89 -5.96 0.16
CA PHE A 269 17.85 -5.96 -0.96
C PHE A 269 17.13 -5.65 -2.26
N MET A 270 17.76 -4.91 -3.15
CA MET A 270 17.29 -4.68 -4.51
C MET A 270 18.45 -4.39 -5.43
N THR A 271 18.46 -5.02 -6.63
CA THR A 271 19.40 -4.71 -7.72
C THR A 271 19.06 -3.38 -8.37
N ASP A 272 19.88 -2.89 -9.30
CA ASP A 272 19.58 -1.70 -10.08
C ASP A 272 18.19 -1.79 -10.68
N HIS A 273 17.43 -0.69 -10.58
CA HIS A 273 16.03 -0.62 -10.96
C HIS A 273 15.77 0.54 -11.93
N SER A 274 14.91 0.30 -12.93
CA SER A 274 14.33 1.32 -13.78
C SER A 274 12.79 1.33 -13.60
N ASP A 275 12.18 2.50 -13.53
CA ASP A 275 10.73 2.68 -13.57
C ASP A 275 10.15 2.72 -15.00
N GLY A 276 11.02 2.52 -16.02
CA GLY A 276 10.65 2.52 -17.43
C GLY A 276 10.90 3.85 -18.13
N LYS A 277 11.32 4.91 -17.42
CA LYS A 277 11.72 6.17 -18.06
C LYS A 277 12.99 6.00 -18.86
N ARG A 278 13.07 6.76 -19.96
CA ARG A 278 14.20 6.75 -20.88
C ARG A 278 14.98 8.06 -20.83
N TYR A 279 16.27 7.99 -21.04
CA TYR A 279 17.07 9.13 -21.39
C TYR A 279 17.02 9.28 -22.92
N LEU A 280 16.62 10.45 -23.41
CA LEU A 280 16.54 10.76 -24.83
C LEU A 280 17.62 11.80 -25.17
N GLU A 281 18.48 11.50 -26.12
CA GLU A 281 19.54 12.39 -26.63
C GLU A 281 18.99 13.33 -27.75
N GLY A 282 17.93 14.09 -27.45
CA GLY A 282 17.27 14.99 -28.39
C GLY A 282 15.83 14.58 -28.71
N GLU A 283 15.09 15.45 -29.40
CA GLU A 283 13.65 15.28 -29.67
C GLU A 283 13.33 14.13 -30.64
N GLU A 284 14.30 13.66 -31.43
CA GLU A 284 14.12 12.56 -32.42
C GLU A 284 14.48 11.17 -31.86
N ASP A 285 15.14 11.08 -30.70
CA ASP A 285 15.53 9.80 -30.12
C ASP A 285 14.35 9.16 -29.39
N THR A 286 13.67 8.20 -30.05
CA THR A 286 12.59 7.40 -29.47
C THR A 286 13.06 6.11 -28.81
N GLN A 287 14.36 5.78 -28.90
CA GLN A 287 14.93 4.51 -28.44
C GLN A 287 15.93 4.65 -27.29
N GLY A 288 16.04 5.82 -26.69
CA GLY A 288 17.00 6.10 -25.62
C GLY A 288 17.09 5.01 -24.54
N GLU A 289 18.21 4.98 -23.83
CA GLU A 289 18.47 4.01 -22.77
C GLU A 289 17.54 4.22 -21.56
N LEU A 290 17.19 3.13 -20.89
CA LEU A 290 16.42 3.22 -19.67
C LEU A 290 17.23 3.86 -18.54
N ILE A 291 16.61 4.80 -17.85
CA ILE A 291 17.22 5.49 -16.70
C ILE A 291 17.23 4.54 -15.50
N ILE A 292 18.37 4.43 -14.84
CA ILE A 292 18.46 3.82 -13.53
C ILE A 292 17.86 4.78 -12.50
N ASN A 293 16.76 4.40 -11.89
CA ASN A 293 16.13 5.19 -10.83
C ASN A 293 16.72 4.89 -9.45
N ASP A 294 17.16 3.66 -9.24
CA ASP A 294 17.74 3.17 -8.02
C ASP A 294 18.91 2.24 -8.30
N TYR A 295 20.04 2.46 -7.62
CA TYR A 295 21.19 1.58 -7.65
C TYR A 295 21.01 0.40 -6.71
N GLN A 296 21.77 -0.68 -6.99
CA GLN A 296 21.80 -1.87 -6.14
C GLN A 296 22.21 -1.50 -4.71
N ARG A 297 21.39 -1.92 -3.77
CA ARG A 297 21.59 -1.61 -2.38
C ARG A 297 20.96 -2.64 -1.44
N HIS A 298 21.47 -2.63 -0.24
CA HIS A 298 20.93 -3.35 0.91
C HIS A 298 20.50 -2.34 1.98
N ARG A 299 19.50 -2.71 2.76
CA ARG A 299 19.11 -1.95 3.94
C ARG A 299 18.84 -2.89 5.10
N ILE A 300 19.40 -2.57 6.27
CA ILE A 300 19.02 -3.18 7.54
C ILE A 300 18.25 -2.13 8.34
N THR A 301 17.06 -2.50 8.81
CA THR A 301 16.23 -1.64 9.66
C THR A 301 15.97 -2.34 10.97
N GLY A 302 16.45 -1.76 12.07
CA GLY A 302 16.09 -2.18 13.42
C GLY A 302 15.18 -1.17 14.09
N GLY A 303 14.32 -1.61 15.02
CA GLY A 303 13.48 -0.65 15.72
C GLY A 303 12.56 -1.23 16.79
N LEU A 304 11.74 -0.33 17.33
CA LEU A 304 10.74 -0.61 18.35
C LEU A 304 9.42 0.07 17.95
N THR A 305 8.32 -0.64 18.10
CA THR A 305 6.97 -0.08 17.99
C THR A 305 6.31 -0.12 19.36
N PHE A 306 5.79 1.03 19.82
CA PHE A 306 5.01 1.19 21.04
C PHE A 306 3.55 1.36 20.64
N SER A 307 2.71 0.37 20.93
CA SER A 307 1.28 0.42 20.61
C SER A 307 0.49 0.86 21.84
N PHE A 308 -0.40 1.84 21.64
CA PHE A 308 -1.27 2.36 22.70
C PHE A 308 -2.45 1.43 22.99
N ASN A 309 -3.08 1.63 24.15
CA ASN A 309 -4.28 0.91 24.52
C ASN A 309 -5.48 1.32 23.64
N LYS A 310 -6.38 0.35 23.37
CA LYS A 310 -7.66 0.63 22.68
C LYS A 310 -8.41 1.80 23.36
N PRO A 311 -9.32 2.53 22.65
CA PRO A 311 -10.04 2.01 21.47
C PRO A 311 -9.38 2.30 20.12
N PHE A 312 -8.44 3.23 20.03
CA PHE A 312 -7.86 3.63 18.76
C PHE A 312 -6.59 2.84 18.46
N VAL A 313 -6.35 2.56 17.18
CA VAL A 313 -5.06 2.04 16.73
C VAL A 313 -4.09 3.20 16.65
N SER A 314 -3.12 3.25 17.57
CA SER A 314 -2.10 4.27 17.57
C SER A 314 -0.75 3.68 17.98
N ASP A 315 0.28 4.06 17.24
CA ASP A 315 1.63 3.56 17.43
C ASP A 315 2.64 4.71 17.42
N ILE A 316 3.69 4.56 18.23
CA ILE A 316 4.95 5.28 18.05
C ILE A 316 5.97 4.28 17.53
N ARG A 317 6.57 4.56 16.35
CA ARG A 317 7.58 3.71 15.72
C ARG A 317 8.93 4.42 15.75
N LEU A 318 9.93 3.75 16.33
CA LEU A 318 11.31 4.19 16.32
C LEU A 318 12.10 3.22 15.44
N ASN A 319 12.65 3.71 14.34
CA ASN A 319 13.43 2.90 13.42
C ASN A 319 14.81 3.53 13.19
N TYR A 320 15.83 2.70 13.06
CA TYR A 320 17.12 3.06 12.50
C TYR A 320 17.29 2.29 11.20
N GLU A 321 17.55 2.99 10.11
CA GLU A 321 17.77 2.43 8.76
C GLU A 321 19.23 2.62 8.39
N LYS A 322 19.95 1.53 8.13
CA LYS A 322 21.33 1.51 7.63
C LYS A 322 21.34 1.05 6.19
N TYR A 323 21.91 1.85 5.30
CA TYR A 323 22.01 1.57 3.86
C TYR A 323 23.42 1.19 3.47
N PHE A 324 23.54 0.24 2.54
CA PHE A 324 24.80 -0.22 1.94
C PHE A 324 24.62 -0.24 0.43
N TYR A 325 25.35 0.64 -0.26
CA TYR A 325 25.37 0.70 -1.72
C TYR A 325 26.55 -0.07 -2.23
N GLN A 326 26.39 -0.78 -3.37
CA GLN A 326 27.45 -1.58 -3.96
C GLN A 326 28.28 -0.79 -4.99
N ALA A 327 27.70 0.25 -5.59
CA ALA A 327 28.40 1.14 -6.51
C ALA A 327 28.58 2.52 -5.87
N ASP A 328 29.53 3.32 -6.38
CA ASP A 328 29.72 4.73 -6.03
C ASP A 328 28.54 5.61 -6.53
N GLY A 329 27.36 4.99 -6.67
CA GLY A 329 26.12 5.67 -7.06
C GLY A 329 25.71 6.70 -6.01
N ILE A 330 25.19 7.81 -6.47
CA ILE A 330 24.64 8.86 -5.59
C ILE A 330 23.33 8.32 -4.99
N PRO A 331 23.28 8.04 -3.67
CA PRO A 331 22.05 7.58 -3.05
C PRO A 331 20.97 8.67 -3.15
N LYS A 332 19.71 8.27 -3.30
CA LYS A 332 18.60 9.20 -3.20
C LYS A 332 18.66 9.93 -1.85
N VAL A 333 18.29 11.20 -1.82
CA VAL A 333 18.33 12.04 -0.61
C VAL A 333 17.59 11.37 0.56
N SER A 334 16.48 10.67 0.27
CA SER A 334 15.66 9.97 1.26
C SER A 334 16.14 8.55 1.61
N GLU A 335 17.18 8.03 0.94
CA GLU A 335 17.65 6.63 1.10
C GLU A 335 19.12 6.59 1.58
N LYS A 336 19.37 7.33 2.64
CA LYS A 336 20.61 7.36 3.42
C LYS A 336 20.35 6.84 4.83
N ASP A 337 21.42 6.56 5.56
CA ASP A 337 21.36 6.19 6.98
C ASP A 337 20.52 7.18 7.76
N LYS A 338 19.53 6.71 8.51
CA LYS A 338 18.65 7.61 9.24
C LYS A 338 17.97 6.98 10.45
N ILE A 339 17.67 7.85 11.40
CA ILE A 339 16.75 7.59 12.51
C ILE A 339 15.38 8.11 12.09
N VAL A 340 14.34 7.33 12.29
CA VAL A 340 12.94 7.69 12.01
C VAL A 340 12.12 7.54 13.28
N VAL A 341 11.40 8.59 13.64
CA VAL A 341 10.37 8.59 14.68
C VAL A 341 9.04 8.88 14.01
N GLU A 342 8.11 7.96 14.09
CA GLU A 342 6.77 8.13 13.49
C GLU A 342 5.70 7.99 14.56
N VAL A 343 4.68 8.84 14.46
CA VAL A 343 3.40 8.71 15.18
C VAL A 343 2.32 8.37 14.17
N MET A 344 1.62 7.27 14.40
CA MET A 344 0.50 6.81 13.58
C MET A 344 -0.76 6.73 14.43
N LEU A 345 -1.84 7.31 13.92
CA LEU A 345 -3.16 7.30 14.54
C LEU A 345 -4.19 6.80 13.52
N ARG A 346 -5.14 5.97 13.98
CA ARG A 346 -6.30 5.54 13.20
C ARG A 346 -7.55 5.55 14.06
N PHE A 347 -8.62 6.11 13.54
CA PHE A 347 -9.97 6.18 14.16
C PHE A 347 -11.07 5.85 13.15
#